data_d00d5113f3fb8c457eaf3a607a73a9ae
#
_entry.id   d00d5113f3fb8c457eaf3a607a73a9ae
#
_cell.length_a   1.000
_cell.length_b   1.000
_cell.length_c   1.000
_cell.angle_alpha   90.00
_cell.angle_beta   90.00
_cell.angle_gamma   90.00
#
_symmetry.space_group_name_H-M   'P 1'
#
loop_
_entity.id
_entity.type
_entity.pdbx_description
1 polymer ?
#
loop_
_entity_poly.entity_id
_entity_poly.type
_entity_poly.pdbx_seq_one_letter_code
_entity_poly.pdbx_strand_id
1 'polypeptide(L)'
;LLDCLDPDHLPKFEEHNNTHFLIIRVVNDNKEKLQTVQSLSCKIAIFYNESFIITVHRTAQPLISTIKETYVDTGKVKSSTGIVIHIVRDALHSFEQPAIDLSNEIDGYESKLFLKKNIPTDMIEAIYYLKNRASLYKKLLLLSNEVVNSIRAEGEEAPALRDVHDLHTKLLMLNDQVQEDAKELLNIYLSLSARKTNDVMKVLTVFSVFFMPLTFIAGIYGMNFKFMPELNYYWAYPISLFVMVLVSIIIFLWFKRKKWL
;
A
#
# COMPACT_ATOMS: atom_id res chain seq x y z
N LEU A 1 -24.67 -15.29 20.23
CA LEU A 1 -25.58 -15.33 19.08
C LEU A 1 -25.66 -14.00 18.32
N LEU A 2 -25.69 -12.85 19.00
CA LEU A 2 -25.71 -11.52 18.34
C LEU A 2 -24.48 -11.33 17.45
N ASP A 3 -23.31 -11.78 17.89
CA ASP A 3 -22.06 -11.69 17.12
C ASP A 3 -22.07 -12.52 15.82
N CYS A 4 -22.89 -13.55 15.76
CA CYS A 4 -23.08 -14.31 14.52
C CYS A 4 -23.84 -13.51 13.46
N LEU A 5 -24.68 -12.57 13.87
CA LEU A 5 -25.50 -11.75 12.97
C LEU A 5 -24.75 -10.51 12.46
N ASP A 6 -23.81 -10.00 13.24
CA ASP A 6 -22.99 -8.85 12.83
C ASP A 6 -21.98 -9.25 11.73
N PRO A 7 -22.12 -8.77 10.51
CA PRO A 7 -21.22 -9.12 9.40
C PRO A 7 -19.81 -8.56 9.58
N ASP A 8 -19.63 -7.51 10.38
CA ASP A 8 -18.34 -6.83 10.59
C ASP A 8 -17.53 -7.41 11.73
N HIS A 9 -18.08 -8.38 12.46
CA HIS A 9 -17.40 -8.95 13.60
C HIS A 9 -16.03 -9.53 13.22
N LEU A 10 -15.03 -9.11 13.98
CA LEU A 10 -13.63 -9.50 13.78
C LEU A 10 -13.35 -10.89 14.37
N PRO A 11 -12.24 -11.56 13.98
CA PRO A 11 -11.84 -12.82 14.61
C PRO A 11 -11.76 -12.70 16.11
N LYS A 12 -12.31 -13.70 16.82
CA LYS A 12 -12.25 -13.82 18.28
C LYS A 12 -12.44 -15.25 18.73
N PHE A 13 -12.10 -15.53 19.96
CA PHE A 13 -12.36 -16.81 20.63
C PHE A 13 -13.03 -16.55 21.99
N GLU A 14 -14.02 -17.36 22.33
CA GLU A 14 -14.70 -17.35 23.63
C GLU A 14 -14.96 -18.78 24.10
N GLU A 15 -14.86 -19.01 25.38
CA GLU A 15 -15.21 -20.26 26.02
C GLU A 15 -16.40 -20.05 26.97
N HIS A 16 -17.44 -20.83 26.82
CA HIS A 16 -18.63 -20.76 27.65
C HIS A 16 -19.21 -22.15 27.94
N ASN A 17 -19.28 -22.53 29.22
CA ASN A 17 -19.90 -23.77 29.67
C ASN A 17 -19.50 -25.01 28.86
N ASN A 18 -18.20 -25.27 28.72
CA ASN A 18 -17.64 -26.40 27.96
C ASN A 18 -17.98 -26.39 26.45
N THR A 19 -18.36 -25.24 25.91
CA THR A 19 -18.52 -25.00 24.48
C THR A 19 -17.60 -23.86 24.06
N HIS A 20 -16.81 -24.10 23.02
CA HIS A 20 -15.96 -23.10 22.44
C HIS A 20 -16.68 -22.38 21.30
N PHE A 21 -16.56 -21.08 21.27
CA PHE A 21 -17.05 -20.23 20.21
C PHE A 21 -15.89 -19.48 19.58
N LEU A 22 -15.76 -19.56 18.27
CA LEU A 22 -14.76 -18.78 17.55
C LEU A 22 -15.34 -18.17 16.29
N ILE A 23 -14.77 -17.05 15.92
CA ILE A 23 -15.01 -16.37 14.64
C ILE A 23 -13.69 -16.33 13.89
N ILE A 24 -13.72 -16.81 12.65
CA ILE A 24 -12.61 -16.69 11.70
C ILE A 24 -13.12 -16.05 10.41
N ARG A 25 -12.23 -15.47 9.64
CA ARG A 25 -12.55 -14.87 8.36
C ARG A 25 -11.80 -15.56 7.22
N VAL A 26 -12.49 -15.71 6.11
CA VAL A 26 -11.98 -16.30 4.87
C VAL A 26 -11.93 -15.19 3.84
N VAL A 27 -10.81 -15.04 3.15
CA VAL A 27 -10.69 -14.02 2.11
C VAL A 27 -11.63 -14.33 0.96
N ASN A 28 -12.37 -13.32 0.54
CA ASN A 28 -13.21 -13.35 -0.65
C ASN A 28 -12.53 -12.47 -1.71
N ASP A 29 -12.18 -13.07 -2.85
CA ASP A 29 -11.44 -12.37 -3.93
C ASP A 29 -12.35 -11.42 -4.74
N ASN A 30 -13.10 -10.58 -4.02
CA ASN A 30 -13.90 -9.53 -4.64
C ASN A 30 -13.00 -8.31 -4.90
N LYS A 31 -12.66 -8.09 -6.17
CA LYS A 31 -11.82 -6.96 -6.63
C LYS A 31 -12.57 -5.61 -6.60
N GLU A 32 -13.50 -5.43 -5.69
CA GLU A 32 -14.21 -4.17 -5.53
C GLU A 32 -13.29 -3.05 -5.01
N LYS A 33 -13.51 -1.83 -5.51
CA LYS A 33 -12.75 -0.64 -5.08
C LYS A 33 -12.97 -0.27 -3.62
N LEU A 34 -14.10 -0.64 -3.02
CA LEU A 34 -14.41 -0.43 -1.61
C LEU A 34 -13.70 -1.48 -0.75
N GLN A 35 -12.66 -1.06 -0.04
CA GLN A 35 -11.87 -1.92 0.83
C GLN A 35 -12.41 -1.88 2.26
N THR A 36 -13.47 -2.64 2.48
CA THR A 36 -14.01 -2.92 3.81
C THR A 36 -13.69 -4.36 4.21
N VAL A 37 -13.77 -4.67 5.50
CA VAL A 37 -13.60 -6.04 5.98
C VAL A 37 -14.59 -6.99 5.31
N GLN A 38 -15.82 -6.54 5.04
CA GLN A 38 -16.87 -7.33 4.40
C GLN A 38 -16.62 -7.57 2.90
N SER A 39 -16.06 -6.57 2.19
CA SER A 39 -15.76 -6.72 0.77
C SER A 39 -14.57 -7.65 0.52
N LEU A 40 -13.64 -7.71 1.48
CA LEU A 40 -12.41 -8.50 1.37
C LEU A 40 -12.52 -9.89 2.00
N SER A 41 -13.49 -10.12 2.90
CA SER A 41 -13.55 -11.40 3.62
C SER A 41 -14.96 -11.75 4.08
N CYS A 42 -15.23 -13.05 4.14
CA CYS A 42 -16.44 -13.63 4.70
C CYS A 42 -16.18 -14.15 6.12
N LYS A 43 -17.15 -14.00 6.99
CA LYS A 43 -17.11 -14.49 8.35
C LYS A 43 -17.65 -15.93 8.42
N ILE A 44 -16.96 -16.77 9.20
CA ILE A 44 -17.45 -18.08 9.65
C ILE A 44 -17.43 -18.05 11.18
N ALA A 45 -18.56 -18.24 11.81
CA ALA A 45 -18.68 -18.46 13.24
C ALA A 45 -18.81 -19.95 13.52
N ILE A 46 -18.08 -20.48 14.48
CA ILE A 46 -18.00 -21.89 14.80
C ILE A 46 -18.27 -22.08 16.30
N PHE A 47 -19.24 -22.93 16.61
CA PHE A 47 -19.47 -23.47 17.95
C PHE A 47 -19.05 -24.93 17.95
N TYR A 48 -18.24 -25.33 18.91
CA TYR A 48 -17.82 -26.71 19.00
C TYR A 48 -17.55 -27.16 20.44
N ASN A 49 -17.70 -28.43 20.66
CA ASN A 49 -17.26 -29.14 21.86
C ASN A 49 -16.87 -30.56 21.45
N GLU A 50 -16.67 -31.45 22.40
CA GLU A 50 -16.33 -32.88 22.11
C GLU A 50 -17.37 -33.63 21.27
N SER A 51 -18.63 -33.17 21.27
CA SER A 51 -19.76 -33.90 20.70
C SER A 51 -20.29 -33.33 19.38
N PHE A 52 -20.08 -32.05 19.11
CA PHE A 52 -20.64 -31.39 17.93
C PHE A 52 -19.76 -30.23 17.41
N ILE A 53 -19.98 -29.89 16.15
CA ILE A 53 -19.52 -28.67 15.50
C ILE A 53 -20.68 -28.04 14.75
N ILE A 54 -20.93 -26.75 14.98
CA ILE A 54 -21.93 -25.97 14.25
C ILE A 54 -21.22 -24.78 13.61
N THR A 55 -21.30 -24.69 12.28
CA THR A 55 -20.78 -23.55 11.53
C THR A 55 -21.91 -22.64 11.08
N VAL A 56 -21.75 -21.34 11.29
CA VAL A 56 -22.71 -20.30 10.88
C VAL A 56 -22.02 -19.34 9.93
N HIS A 57 -22.51 -19.27 8.71
CA HIS A 57 -22.00 -18.40 7.67
C HIS A 57 -23.12 -17.85 6.79
N ARG A 58 -22.98 -16.63 6.29
CA ARG A 58 -24.03 -15.92 5.55
C ARG A 58 -24.13 -16.38 4.10
N THR A 59 -23.01 -16.75 3.51
CA THR A 59 -22.88 -17.24 2.13
C THR A 59 -22.30 -18.64 2.14
N ALA A 60 -22.68 -19.46 1.16
CA ALA A 60 -22.08 -20.78 1.02
C ALA A 60 -20.55 -20.69 0.98
N GLN A 61 -19.89 -21.50 1.79
CA GLN A 61 -18.43 -21.56 1.90
C GLN A 61 -17.94 -22.89 1.34
N PRO A 62 -17.31 -22.90 0.15
CA PRO A 62 -16.78 -24.15 -0.44
C PRO A 62 -15.82 -24.89 0.50
N LEU A 63 -15.03 -24.15 1.26
CA LEU A 63 -14.12 -24.66 2.29
C LEU A 63 -14.83 -25.63 3.27
N ILE A 64 -16.02 -25.27 3.76
CA ILE A 64 -16.76 -26.10 4.71
C ILE A 64 -17.22 -27.40 4.03
N SER A 65 -17.71 -27.34 2.79
CA SER A 65 -18.09 -28.51 2.03
C SER A 65 -16.92 -29.45 1.77
N THR A 66 -15.78 -28.89 1.35
CA THR A 66 -14.56 -29.65 1.10
C THR A 66 -14.03 -30.34 2.36
N ILE A 67 -14.05 -29.66 3.50
CA ILE A 67 -13.64 -30.25 4.77
C ILE A 67 -14.57 -31.37 5.20
N LYS A 68 -15.89 -31.16 5.03
CA LYS A 68 -16.86 -32.20 5.33
C LYS A 68 -16.59 -33.48 4.50
N GLU A 69 -16.48 -33.33 3.19
CA GLU A 69 -16.23 -34.45 2.27
C GLU A 69 -14.90 -35.15 2.52
N THR A 70 -13.85 -34.36 2.83
CA THR A 70 -12.46 -34.86 2.92
C THR A 70 -12.18 -35.52 4.27
N TYR A 71 -12.69 -34.99 5.37
CA TYR A 71 -12.30 -35.37 6.73
C TYR A 71 -13.44 -35.99 7.52
N VAL A 72 -14.69 -35.48 7.40
CA VAL A 72 -15.83 -35.97 8.17
C VAL A 72 -16.39 -37.23 7.53
N ASP A 73 -16.77 -37.16 6.26
CA ASP A 73 -17.43 -38.27 5.56
C ASP A 73 -16.50 -39.47 5.34
N THR A 74 -15.19 -39.23 5.25
CA THR A 74 -14.17 -40.30 5.15
C THR A 74 -13.76 -40.85 6.51
N GLY A 75 -14.15 -40.23 7.62
CA GLY A 75 -13.74 -40.61 8.97
C GLY A 75 -12.25 -40.46 9.26
N LYS A 76 -11.52 -39.68 8.46
CA LYS A 76 -10.08 -39.41 8.65
C LYS A 76 -9.79 -38.65 9.94
N VAL A 77 -10.67 -37.74 10.33
CA VAL A 77 -10.60 -36.98 11.58
C VAL A 77 -11.85 -37.27 12.39
N LYS A 78 -11.67 -37.73 13.61
CA LYS A 78 -12.79 -38.18 14.47
C LYS A 78 -13.16 -37.15 15.53
N SER A 79 -12.21 -36.27 15.90
CA SER A 79 -12.48 -35.28 16.92
C SER A 79 -13.00 -33.98 16.31
N SER A 80 -13.86 -33.30 17.03
CA SER A 80 -14.37 -31.98 16.67
C SER A 80 -13.22 -30.95 16.63
N THR A 81 -12.27 -31.02 17.56
CA THR A 81 -11.10 -30.15 17.58
C THR A 81 -10.25 -30.29 16.31
N GLY A 82 -9.99 -31.52 15.87
CA GLY A 82 -9.23 -31.78 14.64
C GLY A 82 -9.93 -31.20 13.40
N ILE A 83 -11.26 -31.30 13.31
CA ILE A 83 -12.02 -30.69 12.21
C ILE A 83 -11.92 -29.15 12.26
N VAL A 84 -12.01 -28.55 13.47
CA VAL A 84 -11.85 -27.09 13.64
C VAL A 84 -10.45 -26.64 13.24
N ILE A 85 -9.41 -27.39 13.57
CA ILE A 85 -8.02 -27.11 13.14
C ILE A 85 -7.94 -27.04 11.62
N HIS A 86 -8.58 -27.98 10.89
CA HIS A 86 -8.61 -27.94 9.43
C HIS A 86 -9.41 -26.75 8.88
N ILE A 87 -10.53 -26.37 9.52
CA ILE A 87 -11.29 -25.17 9.12
C ILE A 87 -10.43 -23.91 9.29
N VAL A 88 -9.74 -23.78 10.43
CA VAL A 88 -8.87 -22.62 10.71
C VAL A 88 -7.69 -22.58 9.76
N ARG A 89 -7.04 -23.73 9.50
CA ARG A 89 -5.94 -23.84 8.54
C ARG A 89 -6.36 -23.37 7.15
N ASP A 90 -7.46 -23.90 6.63
CA ASP A 90 -7.88 -23.60 5.27
C ASP A 90 -8.43 -22.14 5.15
N ALA A 91 -9.01 -21.62 6.24
CA ALA A 91 -9.36 -20.21 6.33
C ALA A 91 -8.11 -19.30 6.28
N LEU A 92 -7.03 -19.66 6.98
CA LEU A 92 -5.75 -18.95 6.91
C LEU A 92 -5.11 -19.07 5.51
N HIS A 93 -5.15 -20.24 4.89
CA HIS A 93 -4.65 -20.43 3.51
C HIS A 93 -5.32 -19.49 2.51
N SER A 94 -6.58 -19.09 2.74
CA SER A 94 -7.27 -18.13 1.87
C SER A 94 -6.57 -16.76 1.78
N PHE A 95 -5.71 -16.40 2.73
CA PHE A 95 -4.93 -15.16 2.73
C PHE A 95 -3.64 -15.26 1.90
N GLU A 96 -3.15 -16.46 1.58
CA GLU A 96 -1.83 -16.66 0.98
C GLU A 96 -1.75 -16.10 -0.43
N GLN A 97 -2.65 -16.53 -1.33
CA GLN A 97 -2.63 -16.06 -2.71
C GLN A 97 -2.88 -14.55 -2.84
N PRO A 98 -3.88 -13.95 -2.14
CA PRO A 98 -4.06 -12.50 -2.14
C PRO A 98 -2.85 -11.69 -1.65
N ALA A 99 -2.10 -12.20 -0.67
CA ALA A 99 -0.88 -11.53 -0.21
C ALA A 99 0.24 -11.59 -1.25
N ILE A 100 0.40 -12.74 -1.93
CA ILE A 100 1.36 -12.89 -3.04
C ILE A 100 0.97 -11.98 -4.21
N ASP A 101 -0.30 -11.89 -4.55
CA ASP A 101 -0.79 -11.03 -5.63
C ASP A 101 -0.51 -9.56 -5.32
N LEU A 102 -0.71 -9.12 -4.06
CA LEU A 102 -0.36 -7.77 -3.62
C LEU A 102 1.15 -7.49 -3.76
N SER A 103 2.01 -8.44 -3.37
CA SER A 103 3.46 -8.31 -3.54
C SER A 103 3.83 -8.14 -5.01
N ASN A 104 3.30 -9.00 -5.89
CA ASN A 104 3.55 -8.92 -7.32
C ASN A 104 3.06 -7.60 -7.94
N GLU A 105 1.93 -7.07 -7.48
CA GLU A 105 1.42 -5.77 -7.92
C GLU A 105 2.35 -4.63 -7.51
N ILE A 106 2.89 -4.66 -6.28
CA ILE A 106 3.85 -3.66 -5.78
C ILE A 106 5.13 -3.68 -6.63
N ASP A 107 5.69 -4.86 -6.89
CA ASP A 107 6.88 -5.05 -7.75
C ASP A 107 6.63 -4.51 -9.16
N GLY A 108 5.42 -4.72 -9.68
CA GLY A 108 4.98 -4.17 -10.95
C GLY A 108 4.95 -2.63 -10.98
N TYR A 109 4.51 -1.99 -9.89
CA TYR A 109 4.53 -0.52 -9.77
C TYR A 109 5.94 0.02 -9.54
N GLU A 110 6.77 -0.67 -8.77
CA GLU A 110 8.18 -0.33 -8.59
C GLU A 110 8.91 -0.32 -9.95
N SER A 111 8.76 -1.38 -10.72
CA SER A 111 9.33 -1.48 -12.07
C SER A 111 8.86 -0.33 -12.98
N LYS A 112 7.58 0.04 -12.93
CA LYS A 112 7.04 1.18 -13.70
C LYS A 112 7.65 2.50 -13.25
N LEU A 113 7.92 2.68 -11.96
CA LEU A 113 8.48 3.89 -11.38
C LEU A 113 9.91 4.13 -11.85
N PHE A 114 10.73 3.07 -11.92
CA PHE A 114 12.14 3.17 -12.31
C PHE A 114 12.38 3.11 -13.83
N LEU A 115 11.54 2.39 -14.59
CA LEU A 115 11.74 2.18 -16.02
C LEU A 115 11.04 3.22 -16.90
N LYS A 116 9.96 3.88 -16.43
CA LYS A 116 9.22 4.85 -17.23
C LYS A 116 9.64 6.28 -16.92
N LYS A 117 9.92 7.06 -17.98
CA LYS A 117 10.20 8.52 -17.87
C LYS A 117 9.03 9.33 -17.35
N ASN A 118 7.80 8.87 -17.57
CA ASN A 118 6.58 9.53 -17.07
C ASN A 118 5.90 8.65 -16.05
N ILE A 119 5.81 9.16 -14.82
CA ILE A 119 5.10 8.53 -13.72
C ILE A 119 3.60 8.75 -13.94
N PRO A 120 2.77 7.69 -13.99
CA PRO A 120 1.32 7.82 -14.13
C PRO A 120 0.71 8.58 -12.94
N THR A 121 -0.25 9.46 -13.21
CA THR A 121 -0.93 10.26 -12.17
C THR A 121 -1.80 9.44 -11.23
N ASP A 122 -2.30 8.31 -11.69
CA ASP A 122 -3.14 7.35 -10.95
C ASP A 122 -2.33 6.38 -10.06
N MET A 123 -0.99 6.46 -10.14
CA MET A 123 -0.11 5.55 -9.40
C MET A 123 -0.21 5.72 -7.88
N ILE A 124 -0.39 6.95 -7.39
CA ILE A 124 -0.59 7.20 -5.94
C ILE A 124 -1.84 6.49 -5.43
N GLU A 125 -2.94 6.60 -6.18
CA GLU A 125 -4.20 5.97 -5.80
C GLU A 125 -4.05 4.44 -5.76
N ALA A 126 -3.39 3.87 -6.77
CA ALA A 126 -3.13 2.44 -6.82
C ALA A 126 -2.29 1.94 -5.64
N ILE A 127 -1.16 2.61 -5.33
CA ILE A 127 -0.30 2.27 -4.18
C ILE A 127 -1.08 2.39 -2.87
N TYR A 128 -1.91 3.43 -2.74
CA TYR A 128 -2.74 3.62 -1.56
C TYR A 128 -3.73 2.46 -1.36
N TYR A 129 -4.36 1.98 -2.43
CA TYR A 129 -5.23 0.80 -2.39
C TYR A 129 -4.49 -0.46 -1.96
N LEU A 130 -3.30 -0.72 -2.53
CA LEU A 130 -2.49 -1.88 -2.15
C LEU A 130 -2.11 -1.84 -0.67
N LYS A 131 -1.63 -0.69 -0.19
CA LYS A 131 -1.32 -0.48 1.22
C LYS A 131 -2.52 -0.75 2.13
N ASN A 132 -3.71 -0.25 1.77
CA ASN A 132 -4.90 -0.44 2.58
C ASN A 132 -5.34 -1.91 2.62
N ARG A 133 -5.30 -2.63 1.49
CA ARG A 133 -5.60 -4.07 1.45
C ARG A 133 -4.64 -4.86 2.33
N ALA A 134 -3.33 -4.63 2.19
CA ALA A 134 -2.32 -5.26 3.03
C ALA A 134 -2.56 -4.98 4.53
N SER A 135 -2.90 -3.74 4.87
CA SER A 135 -3.20 -3.34 6.25
C SER A 135 -4.44 -4.05 6.81
N LEU A 136 -5.48 -4.24 6.00
CA LEU A 136 -6.70 -4.97 6.41
C LEU A 136 -6.41 -6.46 6.60
N TYR A 137 -5.69 -7.11 5.68
CA TYR A 137 -5.30 -8.51 5.83
C TYR A 137 -4.43 -8.72 7.06
N LYS A 138 -3.43 -7.87 7.28
CA LYS A 138 -2.61 -7.90 8.49
C LYS A 138 -3.47 -7.77 9.75
N LYS A 139 -4.42 -6.82 9.79
CA LYS A 139 -5.32 -6.65 10.92
C LYS A 139 -6.12 -7.91 11.20
N LEU A 140 -6.68 -8.56 10.17
CA LEU A 140 -7.44 -9.79 10.33
C LEU A 140 -6.57 -10.95 10.83
N LEU A 141 -5.36 -11.07 10.31
CA LEU A 141 -4.39 -12.08 10.77
C LEU A 141 -3.96 -11.84 12.23
N LEU A 142 -3.66 -10.60 12.61
CA LEU A 142 -3.32 -10.25 13.99
C LEU A 142 -4.43 -10.65 14.97
N LEU A 143 -5.69 -10.40 14.61
CA LEU A 143 -6.82 -10.78 15.44
C LEU A 143 -7.08 -12.30 15.43
N SER A 144 -6.75 -12.98 14.35
CA SER A 144 -6.82 -14.45 14.28
C SER A 144 -5.79 -15.14 15.19
N ASN A 145 -4.78 -14.41 15.69
CA ASN A 145 -3.79 -14.93 16.62
C ASN A 145 -4.43 -15.45 17.91
N GLU A 146 -5.46 -14.75 18.42
CA GLU A 146 -6.23 -15.21 19.59
C GLU A 146 -6.90 -16.55 19.31
N VAL A 147 -7.52 -16.72 18.16
CA VAL A 147 -8.17 -17.96 17.74
C VAL A 147 -7.16 -19.11 17.66
N VAL A 148 -6.04 -18.87 16.97
CA VAL A 148 -4.98 -19.88 16.77
C VAL A 148 -4.38 -20.33 18.09
N ASN A 149 -4.11 -19.40 19.02
CA ASN A 149 -3.49 -19.70 20.32
C ASN A 149 -4.48 -20.31 21.34
N SER A 150 -5.78 -20.16 21.13
CA SER A 150 -6.80 -20.68 22.05
C SER A 150 -7.19 -22.13 21.76
N ILE A 151 -6.93 -22.62 20.55
CA ILE A 151 -7.15 -24.02 20.21
C ILE A 151 -6.08 -24.87 20.90
N ARG A 152 -6.51 -25.92 21.59
CA ARG A 152 -5.61 -26.88 22.23
C ARG A 152 -5.81 -28.24 21.58
N ALA A 153 -4.72 -28.89 21.23
CA ALA A 153 -4.74 -30.22 20.65
C ALA A 153 -3.59 -31.06 21.25
N GLU A 154 -3.89 -32.34 21.51
CA GLU A 154 -2.93 -33.31 22.02
C GLU A 154 -2.90 -34.53 21.08
N GLY A 155 -1.86 -35.37 21.22
CA GLY A 155 -1.73 -36.61 20.46
C GLY A 155 -1.62 -36.40 18.95
N GLU A 156 -2.48 -37.08 18.19
CA GLU A 156 -2.44 -37.10 16.71
C GLU A 156 -2.75 -35.73 16.05
N GLU A 157 -3.37 -34.82 16.76
CA GLU A 157 -3.78 -33.50 16.22
C GLU A 157 -2.73 -32.40 16.48
N ALA A 158 -1.81 -32.63 17.41
CA ALA A 158 -0.78 -31.65 17.76
C ALA A 158 0.10 -31.21 16.57
N PRO A 159 0.51 -32.09 15.63
CA PRO A 159 1.23 -31.67 14.42
C PRO A 159 0.40 -30.73 13.54
N ALA A 160 -0.89 -31.04 13.30
CA ALA A 160 -1.77 -30.19 12.47
C ALA A 160 -1.97 -28.79 13.08
N LEU A 161 -2.08 -28.69 14.42
CA LEU A 161 -2.15 -27.40 15.11
C LEU A 161 -0.83 -26.64 14.97
N ARG A 162 0.32 -27.31 15.03
CA ARG A 162 1.62 -26.67 14.81
C ARG A 162 1.75 -26.09 13.40
N ASP A 163 1.29 -26.84 12.38
CA ASP A 163 1.24 -26.36 11.00
C ASP A 163 0.37 -25.08 10.87
N VAL A 164 -0.72 -24.98 11.63
CA VAL A 164 -1.57 -23.77 11.67
C VAL A 164 -0.81 -22.58 12.26
N HIS A 165 -0.05 -22.78 13.35
CA HIS A 165 0.79 -21.72 13.94
C HIS A 165 1.88 -21.25 12.97
N ASP A 166 2.54 -22.18 12.31
CA ASP A 166 3.60 -21.88 11.35
C ASP A 166 3.04 -21.11 10.14
N LEU A 167 1.90 -21.55 9.61
CA LEU A 167 1.20 -20.87 8.53
C LEU A 167 0.78 -19.46 8.94
N HIS A 168 0.18 -19.30 10.13
CA HIS A 168 -0.23 -17.99 10.65
C HIS A 168 0.96 -17.03 10.77
N THR A 169 2.08 -17.50 11.30
CA THR A 169 3.32 -16.72 11.44
C THR A 169 3.87 -16.32 10.06
N LYS A 170 3.90 -17.26 9.11
CA LYS A 170 4.31 -17.01 7.71
C LYS A 170 3.45 -15.92 7.06
N LEU A 171 2.13 -16.00 7.22
CA LEU A 171 1.19 -15.05 6.63
C LEU A 171 1.32 -13.65 7.25
N LEU A 172 1.55 -13.56 8.56
CA LEU A 172 1.83 -12.28 9.22
C LEU A 172 3.09 -11.64 8.66
N MET A 173 4.19 -12.39 8.56
CA MET A 173 5.45 -11.88 8.00
C MET A 173 5.28 -11.41 6.55
N LEU A 174 4.58 -12.20 5.72
CA LEU A 174 4.33 -11.84 4.32
C LEU A 174 3.53 -10.54 4.20
N ASN A 175 2.45 -10.39 4.98
CA ASN A 175 1.64 -9.16 4.95
C ASN A 175 2.36 -7.96 5.56
N ASP A 176 3.24 -8.16 6.54
CA ASP A 176 4.11 -7.12 7.08
C ASP A 176 5.05 -6.57 6.01
N GLN A 177 5.70 -7.47 5.28
CA GLN A 177 6.59 -7.11 4.19
C GLN A 177 5.84 -6.34 3.10
N VAL A 178 4.73 -6.86 2.62
CA VAL A 178 3.88 -6.18 1.61
C VAL A 178 3.48 -4.77 2.06
N GLN A 179 3.13 -4.59 3.33
CA GLN A 179 2.78 -3.28 3.86
C GLN A 179 3.96 -2.32 3.89
N GLU A 180 5.16 -2.82 4.24
CA GLU A 180 6.37 -2.00 4.28
C GLU A 180 6.82 -1.61 2.88
N ASP A 181 6.84 -2.56 1.94
CA ASP A 181 7.18 -2.33 0.53
C ASP A 181 6.23 -1.28 -0.10
N ALA A 182 4.93 -1.34 0.21
CA ALA A 182 3.97 -0.34 -0.25
C ALA A 182 4.26 1.06 0.31
N LYS A 183 4.69 1.17 1.57
CA LYS A 183 5.08 2.46 2.18
C LYS A 183 6.37 2.98 1.54
N GLU A 184 7.36 2.11 1.35
CA GLU A 184 8.61 2.49 0.72
C GLU A 184 8.39 2.98 -0.70
N LEU A 185 7.59 2.28 -1.49
CA LEU A 185 7.22 2.68 -2.85
C LEU A 185 6.54 4.05 -2.87
N LEU A 186 5.64 4.33 -1.92
CA LEU A 186 5.00 5.64 -1.79
C LEU A 186 6.03 6.74 -1.48
N ASN A 187 6.98 6.48 -0.58
CA ASN A 187 8.04 7.43 -0.23
C ASN A 187 8.96 7.71 -1.41
N ILE A 188 9.33 6.70 -2.18
CA ILE A 188 10.12 6.83 -3.41
C ILE A 188 9.35 7.69 -4.42
N TYR A 189 8.06 7.40 -4.64
CA TYR A 189 7.21 8.19 -5.54
C TYR A 189 7.19 9.69 -5.15
N LEU A 190 6.95 10.00 -3.86
CA LEU A 190 6.93 11.36 -3.36
C LEU A 190 8.27 12.06 -3.54
N SER A 191 9.37 11.35 -3.28
CA SER A 191 10.73 11.86 -3.45
C SER A 191 11.05 12.18 -4.92
N LEU A 192 10.65 11.31 -5.85
CA LEU A 192 10.81 11.54 -7.29
C LEU A 192 9.93 12.69 -7.80
N SER A 193 8.70 12.80 -7.30
CA SER A 193 7.80 13.91 -7.61
C SER A 193 8.36 15.26 -7.13
N ALA A 194 8.88 15.30 -5.90
CA ALA A 194 9.53 16.48 -5.36
C ALA A 194 10.78 16.88 -6.18
N ARG A 195 11.59 15.90 -6.57
CA ARG A 195 12.75 16.13 -7.45
C ARG A 195 12.34 16.74 -8.78
N LYS A 196 11.31 16.20 -9.44
CA LYS A 196 10.78 16.74 -10.69
C LYS A 196 10.29 18.18 -10.54
N THR A 197 9.60 18.50 -9.45
CA THR A 197 9.15 19.85 -9.13
C THR A 197 10.36 20.80 -8.94
N ASN A 198 11.39 20.36 -8.22
CA ASN A 198 12.61 21.12 -8.04
C ASN A 198 13.34 21.38 -9.37
N ASP A 199 13.37 20.40 -10.28
CA ASP A 199 13.98 20.57 -11.60
C ASP A 199 13.22 21.62 -12.44
N VAL A 200 11.88 21.62 -12.41
CA VAL A 200 11.06 22.67 -13.07
C VAL A 200 11.33 24.04 -12.45
N MET A 201 11.34 24.12 -11.11
CA MET A 201 11.64 25.38 -10.40
C MET A 201 13.04 25.89 -10.73
N LYS A 202 14.03 25.00 -10.87
CA LYS A 202 15.39 25.33 -11.27
C LYS A 202 15.43 25.96 -12.66
N VAL A 203 14.75 25.36 -13.63
CA VAL A 203 14.66 25.93 -14.99
C VAL A 203 14.02 27.30 -14.96
N LEU A 204 12.89 27.47 -14.25
CA LEU A 204 12.20 28.75 -14.13
C LEU A 204 13.09 29.82 -13.47
N THR A 205 13.84 29.43 -12.43
CA THR A 205 14.78 30.33 -11.74
C THR A 205 15.89 30.77 -12.68
N VAL A 206 16.47 29.84 -13.44
CA VAL A 206 17.51 30.19 -14.43
C VAL A 206 16.97 31.18 -15.44
N PHE A 207 15.79 30.94 -16.01
CA PHE A 207 15.15 31.90 -16.92
C PHE A 207 14.96 33.28 -16.27
N SER A 208 14.39 33.33 -15.08
CA SER A 208 14.11 34.60 -14.39
C SER A 208 15.38 35.40 -14.11
N VAL A 209 16.44 34.74 -13.63
CA VAL A 209 17.73 35.41 -13.31
C VAL A 209 18.42 35.96 -14.56
N PHE A 210 18.27 35.27 -15.72
CA PHE A 210 18.77 35.80 -16.98
C PHE A 210 17.99 37.02 -17.48
N PHE A 211 16.67 36.96 -17.51
CA PHE A 211 15.84 37.97 -18.15
C PHE A 211 15.60 39.19 -17.27
N MET A 212 15.58 39.04 -15.94
CA MET A 212 15.26 40.14 -15.02
C MET A 212 16.21 41.34 -15.18
N PRO A 213 17.57 41.19 -15.13
CA PRO A 213 18.47 42.35 -15.32
C PRO A 213 18.43 42.90 -16.73
N LEU A 214 18.25 42.07 -17.76
CA LEU A 214 18.16 42.53 -19.15
C LEU A 214 16.88 43.35 -19.37
N THR A 215 15.75 42.87 -18.86
CA THR A 215 14.45 43.55 -18.94
C THR A 215 14.50 44.85 -18.15
N PHE A 216 15.17 44.89 -17.00
CA PHE A 216 15.36 46.09 -16.19
C PHE A 216 16.13 47.17 -16.96
N ILE A 217 17.29 46.80 -17.56
CA ILE A 217 18.09 47.73 -18.37
C ILE A 217 17.27 48.23 -19.57
N ALA A 218 16.64 47.32 -20.33
CA ALA A 218 15.81 47.71 -21.47
C ALA A 218 14.61 48.56 -21.05
N GLY A 219 14.02 48.31 -19.87
CA GLY A 219 12.91 49.07 -19.32
C GLY A 219 13.30 50.51 -18.98
N ILE A 220 14.48 50.72 -18.37
CA ILE A 220 14.97 52.10 -18.07
C ILE A 220 15.16 52.87 -19.37
N TYR A 221 15.82 52.32 -20.38
CA TYR A 221 16.01 53.00 -21.67
C TYR A 221 14.74 53.08 -22.54
N GLY A 222 13.72 52.29 -22.21
CA GLY A 222 12.39 52.38 -22.84
C GLY A 222 11.45 53.43 -22.20
N MET A 223 11.88 54.14 -21.14
CA MET A 223 11.03 55.15 -20.47
C MET A 223 11.01 56.45 -21.24
N ASN A 224 9.84 57.11 -21.34
CA ASN A 224 9.64 58.35 -22.06
C ASN A 224 9.89 59.58 -21.19
N PHE A 225 11.04 59.70 -20.52
CA PHE A 225 11.39 60.91 -19.78
C PHE A 225 11.89 62.03 -20.73
N LYS A 226 11.52 63.27 -20.44
CA LYS A 226 11.95 64.42 -21.23
C LYS A 226 13.43 64.74 -21.13
N PHE A 227 14.09 64.26 -20.05
CA PHE A 227 15.51 64.54 -19.76
C PHE A 227 16.22 63.20 -19.45
N MET A 228 16.80 62.61 -20.50
CA MET A 228 17.66 61.43 -20.40
C MET A 228 18.97 61.78 -21.13
N PRO A 229 19.98 62.38 -20.42
CA PRO A 229 21.20 62.87 -21.06
C PRO A 229 22.00 61.73 -21.75
N GLU A 230 21.83 60.48 -21.30
CA GLU A 230 22.47 59.31 -21.87
C GLU A 230 22.06 59.01 -23.31
N LEU A 231 20.78 59.33 -23.67
CA LEU A 231 20.28 59.09 -25.02
C LEU A 231 20.90 60.00 -26.10
N ASN A 232 21.45 61.13 -25.72
CA ASN A 232 22.13 62.02 -26.63
C ASN A 232 23.57 61.61 -26.96
N TYR A 233 24.08 60.57 -26.32
CA TYR A 233 25.43 60.09 -26.53
C TYR A 233 25.47 59.01 -27.60
N TYR A 234 26.24 59.21 -28.66
CA TYR A 234 26.36 58.28 -29.79
C TYR A 234 26.71 56.82 -29.35
N TRP A 235 27.51 56.68 -28.31
CA TRP A 235 27.97 55.42 -27.79
C TRP A 235 27.02 54.79 -26.74
N ALA A 236 25.96 55.45 -26.35
CA ALA A 236 25.06 54.95 -25.31
C ALA A 236 24.41 53.60 -25.66
N TYR A 237 23.92 53.46 -26.89
CA TYR A 237 23.34 52.22 -27.38
C TYR A 237 24.33 51.03 -27.45
N PRO A 238 25.50 51.16 -28.10
CA PRO A 238 26.52 50.10 -28.07
C PRO A 238 26.97 49.71 -26.67
N ILE A 239 27.14 50.68 -25.76
CA ILE A 239 27.53 50.43 -24.37
C ILE A 239 26.44 49.67 -23.62
N SER A 240 25.16 50.01 -23.77
CA SER A 240 24.07 49.32 -23.11
C SER A 240 23.95 47.86 -23.57
N LEU A 241 24.12 47.58 -24.86
CA LEU A 241 24.15 46.22 -25.38
C LEU A 241 25.38 45.45 -24.83
N PHE A 242 26.55 46.09 -24.77
CA PHE A 242 27.75 45.45 -24.21
C PHE A 242 27.55 45.08 -22.75
N VAL A 243 26.95 45.98 -21.93
CA VAL A 243 26.63 45.71 -20.54
C VAL A 243 25.65 44.55 -20.40
N MET A 244 24.58 44.47 -21.24
CA MET A 244 23.66 43.36 -21.23
C MET A 244 24.34 42.02 -21.54
N VAL A 245 25.24 41.97 -22.53
CA VAL A 245 26.03 40.79 -22.87
C VAL A 245 26.97 40.39 -21.73
N LEU A 246 27.65 41.37 -21.11
CA LEU A 246 28.55 41.13 -19.99
C LEU A 246 27.80 40.53 -18.79
N VAL A 247 26.64 41.10 -18.45
CA VAL A 247 25.77 40.57 -17.38
C VAL A 247 25.33 39.13 -17.68
N SER A 248 24.92 38.87 -18.93
CA SER A 248 24.54 37.53 -19.37
C SER A 248 25.66 36.49 -19.23
N ILE A 249 26.89 36.89 -19.60
CA ILE A 249 28.09 36.04 -19.47
C ILE A 249 28.40 35.77 -18.00
N ILE A 250 28.33 36.78 -17.13
CA ILE A 250 28.58 36.64 -15.69
C ILE A 250 27.55 35.64 -15.09
N ILE A 251 26.28 35.80 -15.41
CA ILE A 251 25.22 34.94 -14.94
C ILE A 251 25.45 33.48 -15.43
N PHE A 252 25.77 33.31 -16.71
CA PHE A 252 26.05 31.99 -17.28
C PHE A 252 27.22 31.29 -16.58
N LEU A 253 28.36 32.02 -16.38
CA LEU A 253 29.52 31.46 -15.69
C LEU A 253 29.21 31.12 -14.23
N TRP A 254 28.38 31.91 -13.56
CA TRP A 254 27.95 31.63 -12.20
C TRP A 254 27.09 30.36 -12.10
N PHE A 255 26.10 30.18 -12.99
CA PHE A 255 25.26 28.96 -13.04
C PHE A 255 26.08 27.71 -13.41
N LYS A 256 27.01 27.85 -14.36
CA LYS A 256 27.94 26.77 -14.75
C LYS A 256 28.80 26.34 -13.55
N ARG A 257 29.34 27.30 -12.79
CA ARG A 257 30.13 27.02 -11.57
C ARG A 257 29.30 26.33 -10.50
N LYS A 258 28.04 26.66 -10.38
CA LYS A 258 27.10 26.04 -9.43
C LYS A 258 26.53 24.69 -9.89
N LYS A 259 26.90 24.21 -11.10
CA LYS A 259 26.37 22.98 -11.72
C LYS A 259 24.83 23.00 -11.84
N TRP A 260 24.27 24.17 -12.16
CA TRP A 260 22.84 24.34 -12.40
C TRP A 260 22.49 24.19 -13.88
N LEU A 261 23.48 24.35 -14.72
CA LEU A 261 23.45 24.10 -16.17
C LEU A 261 24.34 22.90 -16.49
#